data_90989b96f84ffd504fdecb11ecc5d3d1
#
_entry.id   90989b96f84ffd504fdecb11ecc5d3d1
#
_cell.length_a   1.000
_cell.length_b   1.000
_cell.length_c   1.000
_cell.angle_alpha   90.00
_cell.angle_beta   90.00
_cell.angle_gamma   90.00
#
_symmetry.space_group_name_H-M   'P 1'
#
loop_
_entity.id
_entity.type
_entity.pdbx_description
1 polymer ?
#
loop_
_entity_poly.entity_id
_entity_poly.type
_entity_poly.pdbx_seq_one_letter_code
_entity_poly.pdbx_strand_id
1 'polypeptide(L)'
;MSEFQPEIVLGPPGTGKTTHLIGEVEKALTENTDPHKIAYLAFTKKAANEALDRAKEKFTLSDRDLPYFRTLHSMAFRSLGMTRAQILSKNHIKEFGDIMGLRMTSSINIDEGMVFGIQPGDIALFICNMARIRRIDLQEHWRENTEDLGWFEVERVGAGLEKFKQVRALYDFTDILEKFVTEGEPPELDLLVVDEAQDLSRLQWQMIIKLSACAKRVIIAGDDDQAIFRWAGADVSFFINLTGKMQVLGKSYRVPKTIQKLADKVIQRIETRKAKEWEAKEGEGSITYHKTTDSVDMSKGEWLVLSRNSYGLDYIENQCKRQGLFYSRGNRPSASQKSLNAIRAWEALRKNEDVGAIAVGNVLSYISHNKRDSPKEGSFSMVDLKNLWEIEVESIWHEAFTLMPLLERSYLISMLRRGEKISKLPRIKLSTIHSAKGGEADNVILHTDMARRTWENSQKYPEDEM
;
A
#
# COMPACT_ATOMS: atom_id res chain seq x y z
N MET A 1 -20.50 22.50 -22.79
CA MET A 1 -19.41 21.86 -22.03
C MET A 1 -18.37 21.47 -23.06
N SER A 2 -17.13 21.95 -22.95
CA SER A 2 -16.04 21.40 -23.77
C SER A 2 -15.96 19.92 -23.50
N GLU A 3 -15.93 19.12 -24.56
CA GLU A 3 -15.84 17.66 -24.44
C GLU A 3 -14.55 17.31 -23.69
N PHE A 4 -14.64 16.46 -22.65
CA PHE A 4 -13.46 16.03 -21.88
C PHE A 4 -12.53 15.19 -22.77
N GLN A 5 -11.45 15.82 -23.26
CA GLN A 5 -10.47 15.22 -24.18
C GLN A 5 -9.05 15.29 -23.58
N PRO A 6 -8.70 14.40 -22.65
CA PRO A 6 -7.38 14.37 -22.07
C PRO A 6 -6.31 13.81 -23.03
N GLU A 7 -5.05 14.09 -22.75
CA GLU A 7 -3.94 13.31 -23.27
C GLU A 7 -3.88 12.00 -22.49
N ILE A 8 -3.93 10.85 -23.17
CA ILE A 8 -3.97 9.53 -22.56
C ILE A 8 -2.61 8.85 -22.74
N VAL A 9 -1.95 8.50 -21.64
CA VAL A 9 -0.67 7.79 -21.64
C VAL A 9 -0.88 6.35 -21.17
N LEU A 10 -0.76 5.40 -22.09
CA LEU A 10 -0.78 3.98 -21.77
C LEU A 10 0.64 3.52 -21.45
N GLY A 11 0.85 3.07 -20.21
CA GLY A 11 2.15 2.65 -19.72
C GLY A 11 2.18 1.20 -19.27
N PRO A 12 2.45 0.24 -20.16
CA PRO A 12 2.68 -1.15 -19.78
C PRO A 12 3.69 -1.33 -18.63
N PRO A 13 3.82 -2.54 -18.04
CA PRO A 13 4.66 -2.73 -16.87
C PRO A 13 6.11 -2.31 -17.07
N GLY A 14 6.62 -1.40 -16.20
CA GLY A 14 8.01 -0.98 -16.24
C GLY A 14 8.41 -0.06 -17.40
N THR A 15 7.45 0.53 -18.12
CA THR A 15 7.76 1.45 -19.25
C THR A 15 8.10 2.88 -18.80
N GLY A 16 8.23 3.13 -17.49
CA GLY A 16 8.60 4.44 -16.99
C GLY A 16 7.45 5.45 -16.98
N LYS A 17 6.20 5.01 -16.85
CA LYS A 17 5.01 5.86 -16.79
C LYS A 17 5.17 7.05 -15.84
N THR A 18 5.47 6.80 -14.58
CA THR A 18 5.69 7.87 -13.58
C THR A 18 6.85 8.79 -13.97
N THR A 19 7.93 8.26 -14.53
CA THR A 19 9.06 9.09 -15.02
C THR A 19 8.63 9.99 -16.18
N HIS A 20 7.82 9.47 -17.11
CA HIS A 20 7.25 10.26 -18.20
C HIS A 20 6.37 11.39 -17.68
N LEU A 21 5.46 11.09 -16.74
CA LEU A 21 4.57 12.09 -16.13
C LEU A 21 5.33 13.18 -15.37
N ILE A 22 6.38 12.80 -14.63
CA ILE A 22 7.26 13.78 -13.97
C ILE A 22 7.99 14.62 -15.02
N GLY A 23 8.40 14.05 -16.14
CA GLY A 23 8.97 14.79 -17.27
C GLY A 23 8.01 15.85 -17.83
N GLU A 24 6.71 15.58 -17.90
CA GLU A 24 5.70 16.56 -18.31
C GLU A 24 5.52 17.69 -17.27
N VAL A 25 5.57 17.37 -15.98
CA VAL A 25 5.61 18.38 -14.91
C VAL A 25 6.86 19.23 -15.01
N GLU A 26 8.02 18.62 -15.22
CA GLU A 26 9.30 19.31 -15.39
C GLU A 26 9.26 20.27 -16.57
N LYS A 27 8.70 19.83 -17.69
CA LYS A 27 8.51 20.66 -18.87
C LYS A 27 7.65 21.90 -18.56
N ALA A 28 6.51 21.70 -17.89
CA ALA A 28 5.65 22.79 -17.48
C ALA A 28 6.37 23.81 -16.57
N LEU A 29 7.13 23.32 -15.58
CA LEU A 29 7.93 24.17 -14.68
C LEU A 29 9.04 24.94 -15.44
N THR A 30 9.69 24.30 -16.42
CA THR A 30 10.72 24.94 -17.25
C THR A 30 10.14 26.02 -18.16
N GLU A 31 8.89 25.84 -18.58
CA GLU A 31 8.09 26.82 -19.34
C GLU A 31 7.50 27.94 -18.46
N ASN A 32 7.95 28.05 -17.19
CA ASN A 32 7.50 29.03 -16.20
C ASN A 32 6.02 28.89 -15.78
N THR A 33 5.46 27.69 -15.85
CA THR A 33 4.15 27.44 -15.24
C THR A 33 4.25 27.59 -13.72
N ASP A 34 3.29 28.30 -13.12
CA ASP A 34 3.23 28.45 -11.67
C ASP A 34 3.07 27.05 -10.99
N PRO A 35 3.99 26.63 -10.11
CA PRO A 35 3.90 25.34 -9.41
C PRO A 35 2.58 25.15 -8.66
N HIS A 36 1.94 26.23 -8.16
CA HIS A 36 0.65 26.21 -7.51
C HIS A 36 -0.52 25.89 -8.47
N LYS A 37 -0.29 25.93 -9.78
CA LYS A 37 -1.25 25.56 -10.83
C LYS A 37 -0.98 24.21 -11.47
N ILE A 38 -0.09 23.41 -10.87
CA ILE A 38 0.20 22.05 -11.29
C ILE A 38 -0.35 21.07 -10.27
N ALA A 39 -1.20 20.14 -10.71
CA ALA A 39 -1.71 19.05 -9.89
C ALA A 39 -1.16 17.71 -10.39
N TYR A 40 -0.62 16.91 -9.48
CA TYR A 40 -0.25 15.51 -9.69
C TYR A 40 -1.06 14.64 -8.73
N LEU A 41 -2.05 13.94 -9.25
CA LEU A 41 -2.97 13.13 -8.47
C LEU A 41 -2.68 11.65 -8.71
N ALA A 42 -2.43 10.92 -7.62
CA ALA A 42 -2.19 9.49 -7.66
C ALA A 42 -3.20 8.74 -6.80
N PHE A 43 -3.41 7.46 -7.14
CA PHE A 43 -4.28 6.58 -6.37
C PHE A 43 -3.73 6.34 -4.96
N THR A 44 -2.42 6.14 -4.80
CA THR A 44 -1.78 5.86 -3.51
C THR A 44 -0.92 7.02 -3.02
N LYS A 45 -0.79 7.14 -1.69
CA LYS A 45 0.12 8.11 -1.05
C LYS A 45 1.57 7.90 -1.46
N LYS A 46 1.98 6.63 -1.64
CA LYS A 46 3.36 6.30 -2.04
C LYS A 46 3.68 6.90 -3.40
N ALA A 47 2.81 6.72 -4.39
CA ALA A 47 3.00 7.28 -5.72
C ALA A 47 2.98 8.81 -5.72
N ALA A 48 2.06 9.43 -4.97
CA ALA A 48 2.00 10.88 -4.84
C ALA A 48 3.27 11.47 -4.18
N ASN A 49 3.76 10.83 -3.13
CA ASN A 49 4.99 11.27 -2.45
C ASN A 49 6.23 11.07 -3.34
N GLU A 50 6.33 9.97 -4.07
CA GLU A 50 7.43 9.73 -5.00
C GLU A 50 7.49 10.83 -6.07
N ALA A 51 6.36 11.22 -6.63
CA ALA A 51 6.27 12.31 -7.59
C ALA A 51 6.68 13.66 -6.95
N LEU A 52 6.18 13.93 -5.74
CA LEU A 52 6.52 15.14 -4.98
C LEU A 52 8.03 15.21 -4.70
N ASP A 53 8.63 14.15 -4.19
CA ASP A 53 10.05 14.11 -3.81
C ASP A 53 10.95 14.32 -5.04
N ARG A 54 10.64 13.69 -6.17
CA ARG A 54 11.37 13.88 -7.43
C ARG A 54 11.28 15.33 -7.94
N ALA A 55 10.09 15.93 -7.92
CA ALA A 55 9.92 17.32 -8.34
C ALA A 55 10.66 18.29 -7.41
N LYS A 56 10.62 18.07 -6.10
CA LYS A 56 11.35 18.89 -5.10
C LYS A 56 12.86 18.82 -5.30
N GLU A 57 13.39 17.61 -5.45
CA GLU A 57 14.84 17.40 -5.63
C GLU A 57 15.36 18.12 -6.88
N LYS A 58 14.60 18.01 -7.97
CA LYS A 58 15.05 18.56 -9.26
C LYS A 58 14.93 20.08 -9.36
N PHE A 59 13.89 20.68 -8.76
CA PHE A 59 13.59 22.12 -8.90
C PHE A 59 13.81 22.94 -7.62
N THR A 60 14.36 22.34 -6.58
CA THR A 60 14.60 23.00 -5.28
C THR A 60 13.31 23.60 -4.70
N LEU A 61 12.19 22.90 -4.91
CA LEU A 61 10.86 23.30 -4.42
C LEU A 61 10.56 22.68 -3.05
N SER A 62 9.62 23.28 -2.32
CA SER A 62 9.10 22.79 -1.05
C SER A 62 7.69 22.17 -1.20
N ASP A 63 7.20 21.49 -0.17
CA ASP A 63 5.81 20.98 -0.12
C ASP A 63 4.77 22.09 -0.26
N ARG A 64 5.13 23.34 0.08
CA ARG A 64 4.23 24.51 -0.03
C ARG A 64 4.07 24.95 -1.46
N ASP A 65 5.12 24.77 -2.27
CA ASP A 65 5.13 25.18 -3.68
C ASP A 65 4.33 24.19 -4.56
N LEU A 66 4.18 22.93 -4.11
CA LEU A 66 3.46 21.86 -4.81
C LEU A 66 2.23 21.38 -4.03
N PRO A 67 1.23 22.23 -3.78
CA PRO A 67 0.11 21.94 -2.89
C PRO A 67 -0.80 20.82 -3.39
N TYR A 68 -0.78 20.47 -4.66
CA TYR A 68 -1.66 19.51 -5.30
C TYR A 68 -0.95 18.21 -5.74
N PHE A 69 0.25 17.93 -5.23
CA PHE A 69 0.91 16.62 -5.38
C PHE A 69 0.45 15.69 -4.28
N ARG A 70 -0.65 14.96 -4.51
CA ARG A 70 -1.33 14.18 -3.45
C ARG A 70 -2.32 13.15 -3.97
N THR A 71 -2.98 12.43 -3.05
CA THR A 71 -4.11 11.58 -3.40
C THR A 71 -5.39 12.41 -3.59
N LEU A 72 -6.35 11.88 -4.35
CA LEU A 72 -7.66 12.50 -4.57
C LEU A 72 -8.36 12.86 -3.26
N HIS A 73 -8.41 11.94 -2.29
CA HIS A 73 -8.99 12.22 -0.98
C HIS A 73 -8.29 13.37 -0.24
N SER A 74 -6.96 13.41 -0.30
CA SER A 74 -6.19 14.48 0.35
C SER A 74 -6.45 15.84 -0.32
N MET A 75 -6.66 15.87 -1.63
CA MET A 75 -7.01 17.06 -2.35
C MET A 75 -8.42 17.54 -1.97
N ALA A 76 -9.42 16.66 -2.03
CA ALA A 76 -10.80 16.97 -1.66
C ALA A 76 -10.89 17.46 -0.20
N PHE A 77 -10.24 16.75 0.72
CA PHE A 77 -10.21 17.11 2.14
C PHE A 77 -9.71 18.53 2.38
N ARG A 78 -8.64 18.94 1.70
CA ARG A 78 -8.07 20.30 1.83
C ARG A 78 -8.95 21.36 1.16
N SER A 79 -9.43 21.09 -0.04
CA SER A 79 -10.29 22.04 -0.78
C SER A 79 -11.58 22.35 -0.02
N LEU A 80 -12.10 21.38 0.73
CA LEU A 80 -13.28 21.55 1.58
C LEU A 80 -12.99 22.19 2.94
N GLY A 81 -11.73 22.50 3.26
CA GLY A 81 -11.34 23.07 4.55
C GLY A 81 -11.63 22.17 5.77
N MET A 82 -11.73 20.86 5.57
CA MET A 82 -12.07 19.90 6.62
C MET A 82 -10.94 19.74 7.63
N THR A 83 -11.30 19.37 8.86
CA THR A 83 -10.37 19.05 9.95
C THR A 83 -10.39 17.57 10.28
N ARG A 84 -9.30 17.05 10.84
CA ARG A 84 -9.22 15.64 11.26
C ARG A 84 -10.26 15.23 12.30
N ALA A 85 -10.72 16.17 13.12
CA ALA A 85 -11.75 15.93 14.12
C ALA A 85 -13.12 15.55 13.49
N GLN A 86 -13.36 15.96 12.26
CA GLN A 86 -14.58 15.66 11.50
C GLN A 86 -14.55 14.30 10.80
N ILE A 87 -13.42 13.56 10.87
CA ILE A 87 -13.27 12.30 10.15
C ILE A 87 -13.71 11.13 11.00
N LEU A 88 -14.52 10.26 10.41
CA LEU A 88 -14.97 9.01 11.02
C LEU A 88 -13.78 8.13 11.39
N SER A 89 -13.60 7.86 12.68
CA SER A 89 -12.49 7.08 13.23
C SER A 89 -12.91 5.64 13.54
N LYS A 90 -11.90 4.78 13.81
CA LYS A 90 -12.16 3.41 14.28
C LYS A 90 -12.99 3.37 15.56
N ASN A 91 -12.79 4.31 16.47
CA ASN A 91 -13.59 4.41 17.70
C ASN A 91 -15.03 4.77 17.40
N HIS A 92 -15.28 5.65 16.43
CA HIS A 92 -16.62 5.99 15.99
C HIS A 92 -17.34 4.79 15.34
N ILE A 93 -16.66 3.96 14.56
CA ILE A 93 -17.22 2.74 13.98
C ILE A 93 -17.58 1.72 15.09
N LYS A 94 -16.72 1.59 16.09
CA LYS A 94 -17.00 0.72 17.23
C LYS A 94 -18.23 1.19 18.00
N GLU A 95 -18.30 2.48 18.33
CA GLU A 95 -19.46 3.10 18.98
C GLU A 95 -20.73 2.92 18.15
N PHE A 96 -20.66 3.13 16.84
CA PHE A 96 -21.78 2.87 15.94
C PHE A 96 -22.21 1.41 15.98
N GLY A 97 -21.28 0.46 15.99
CA GLY A 97 -21.56 -0.96 16.14
C GLY A 97 -22.32 -1.28 17.44
N ASP A 98 -21.87 -0.70 18.55
CA ASP A 98 -22.51 -0.87 19.86
C ASP A 98 -23.96 -0.32 19.84
N ILE A 99 -24.19 0.86 19.24
CA ILE A 99 -25.54 1.46 19.07
C ILE A 99 -26.44 0.57 18.21
N MET A 100 -25.89 -0.01 17.13
CA MET A 100 -26.66 -0.86 16.21
C MET A 100 -26.86 -2.29 16.72
N GLY A 101 -26.21 -2.67 17.83
CA GLY A 101 -26.19 -4.05 18.32
C GLY A 101 -25.45 -5.02 17.38
N LEU A 102 -24.47 -4.52 16.62
CA LEU A 102 -23.71 -5.28 15.64
C LEU A 102 -22.22 -5.34 16.01
N ARG A 103 -21.63 -6.51 15.85
CA ARG A 103 -20.18 -6.64 15.96
C ARG A 103 -19.51 -6.03 14.74
N MET A 104 -18.54 -5.14 14.98
CA MET A 104 -17.70 -4.51 13.96
C MET A 104 -16.24 -4.59 14.37
N THR A 105 -15.37 -4.94 13.44
CA THR A 105 -13.91 -5.03 13.71
C THR A 105 -13.22 -3.67 13.64
N SER A 106 -13.92 -2.65 13.14
CA SER A 106 -13.40 -1.29 12.92
C SER A 106 -12.10 -1.24 12.10
N SER A 107 -11.83 -2.26 11.30
CA SER A 107 -10.70 -2.28 10.37
C SER A 107 -11.02 -1.38 9.17
N ILE A 108 -10.57 -0.14 9.24
CA ILE A 108 -10.66 0.80 8.11
C ILE A 108 -9.28 0.86 7.46
N ASN A 109 -9.18 0.59 6.17
CA ASN A 109 -8.03 1.02 5.40
C ASN A 109 -8.17 2.52 5.13
N ILE A 110 -7.42 3.31 5.91
CA ILE A 110 -7.51 4.78 5.88
C ILE A 110 -7.10 5.34 4.51
N ASP A 111 -6.23 4.65 3.77
CA ASP A 111 -5.72 5.15 2.49
C ASP A 111 -6.70 4.96 1.33
N GLU A 112 -7.62 3.99 1.45
CA GLU A 112 -8.61 3.63 0.41
C GLU A 112 -10.05 3.88 0.87
N GLY A 113 -10.27 4.31 2.11
CA GLY A 113 -11.59 4.60 2.65
C GLY A 113 -12.48 3.37 2.88
N MET A 114 -11.90 2.16 2.83
CA MET A 114 -12.65 0.92 2.91
C MET A 114 -12.65 0.31 4.30
N VAL A 115 -13.82 -0.17 4.72
CA VAL A 115 -13.97 -1.02 5.90
C VAL A 115 -13.74 -2.47 5.49
N PHE A 116 -12.78 -3.12 6.14
CA PHE A 116 -12.52 -4.54 5.96
C PHE A 116 -12.84 -5.28 7.25
N GLY A 117 -13.62 -6.34 7.14
CA GLY A 117 -13.93 -7.22 8.25
C GLY A 117 -14.81 -8.36 7.81
N ILE A 118 -14.90 -9.38 8.65
CA ILE A 118 -15.71 -10.59 8.43
C ILE A 118 -16.99 -10.58 9.28
N GLN A 119 -17.15 -9.57 10.13
CA GLN A 119 -18.35 -9.45 10.97
C GLN A 119 -19.52 -8.91 10.13
N PRO A 120 -20.76 -9.27 10.44
CA PRO A 120 -21.94 -8.80 9.69
C PRO A 120 -22.00 -7.28 9.53
N GLY A 121 -21.67 -6.53 10.58
CA GLY A 121 -21.61 -5.07 10.50
C GLY A 121 -20.56 -4.54 9.55
N ASP A 122 -19.37 -5.15 9.48
CA ASP A 122 -18.31 -4.76 8.53
C ASP A 122 -18.73 -5.03 7.08
N ILE A 123 -19.41 -6.17 6.85
CA ILE A 123 -19.91 -6.56 5.52
C ILE A 123 -20.98 -5.57 5.06
N ALA A 124 -21.94 -5.22 5.95
CA ALA A 124 -22.96 -4.24 5.63
C ALA A 124 -22.37 -2.87 5.28
N LEU A 125 -21.40 -2.39 6.08
CA LEU A 125 -20.69 -1.14 5.78
C LEU A 125 -19.93 -1.18 4.45
N PHE A 126 -19.32 -2.32 4.14
CA PHE A 126 -18.64 -2.52 2.87
C PHE A 126 -19.61 -2.42 1.69
N ILE A 127 -20.76 -3.11 1.75
CA ILE A 127 -21.80 -3.07 0.71
C ILE A 127 -22.30 -1.64 0.53
N CYS A 128 -22.64 -0.94 1.62
CA CYS A 128 -23.11 0.45 1.55
C CYS A 128 -22.06 1.38 0.92
N ASN A 129 -20.80 1.24 1.33
CA ASN A 129 -19.74 2.08 0.81
C ASN A 129 -19.43 1.80 -0.68
N MET A 130 -19.46 0.53 -1.09
CA MET A 130 -19.23 0.14 -2.47
C MET A 130 -20.31 0.66 -3.42
N ALA A 131 -21.57 0.64 -3.03
CA ALA A 131 -22.66 1.24 -3.82
C ALA A 131 -22.40 2.74 -4.10
N ARG A 132 -21.96 3.47 -3.07
CA ARG A 132 -21.64 4.90 -3.17
C ARG A 132 -20.41 5.16 -4.07
N ILE A 133 -19.35 4.39 -3.89
CA ILE A 133 -18.11 4.51 -4.69
C ILE A 133 -18.37 4.19 -6.17
N ARG A 134 -19.19 3.15 -6.45
CA ARG A 134 -19.60 2.75 -7.79
C ARG A 134 -20.69 3.65 -8.38
N ARG A 135 -21.31 4.52 -7.57
CA ARG A 135 -22.42 5.41 -7.97
C ARG A 135 -23.60 4.66 -8.54
N ILE A 136 -23.97 3.56 -7.89
CA ILE A 136 -25.15 2.75 -8.20
C ILE A 136 -26.08 2.69 -6.99
N ASP A 137 -27.33 2.33 -7.23
CA ASP A 137 -28.32 2.15 -6.16
C ASP A 137 -27.89 1.07 -5.17
N LEU A 138 -28.12 1.31 -3.86
CA LEU A 138 -27.71 0.39 -2.81
C LEU A 138 -28.39 -0.99 -2.95
N GLN A 139 -29.68 -1.03 -3.33
CA GLN A 139 -30.41 -2.28 -3.50
C GLN A 139 -29.91 -3.05 -4.73
N GLU A 140 -29.55 -2.33 -5.80
CA GLU A 140 -28.94 -2.91 -6.99
C GLU A 140 -27.62 -3.58 -6.64
N HIS A 141 -26.73 -2.85 -5.94
CA HIS A 141 -25.45 -3.41 -5.51
C HIS A 141 -25.60 -4.57 -4.52
N TRP A 142 -26.57 -4.48 -3.60
CA TRP A 142 -26.86 -5.59 -2.69
C TRP A 142 -27.29 -6.84 -3.44
N ARG A 143 -28.11 -6.74 -4.49
CA ARG A 143 -28.53 -7.90 -5.29
C ARG A 143 -27.37 -8.65 -5.94
N GLU A 144 -26.29 -7.97 -6.24
CA GLU A 144 -25.04 -8.59 -6.73
C GLU A 144 -24.31 -9.37 -5.63
N ASN A 145 -24.60 -9.10 -4.33
CA ASN A 145 -23.88 -9.58 -3.16
C ASN A 145 -24.82 -10.24 -2.11
N THR A 146 -25.92 -10.84 -2.53
CA THR A 146 -26.98 -11.36 -1.64
C THR A 146 -26.56 -12.51 -0.73
N GLU A 147 -25.46 -13.19 -1.03
CA GLU A 147 -24.97 -14.35 -0.26
C GLU A 147 -24.47 -13.98 1.14
N ASP A 148 -24.15 -12.70 1.37
CA ASP A 148 -23.48 -12.26 2.59
C ASP A 148 -24.45 -11.77 3.68
N LEU A 149 -25.49 -10.99 3.33
CA LEU A 149 -26.42 -10.38 4.29
C LEU A 149 -27.81 -10.12 3.68
N GLY A 150 -28.85 -10.15 4.55
CA GLY A 150 -30.19 -9.76 4.16
C GLY A 150 -30.34 -8.26 3.85
N TRP A 151 -31.23 -7.91 2.89
CA TRP A 151 -31.46 -6.51 2.50
C TRP A 151 -31.79 -5.59 3.67
N PHE A 152 -32.71 -6.02 4.55
CA PHE A 152 -33.12 -5.21 5.70
C PHE A 152 -31.96 -4.83 6.63
N GLU A 153 -31.01 -5.73 6.79
CA GLU A 153 -29.82 -5.45 7.63
C GLU A 153 -28.89 -4.43 6.97
N VAL A 154 -28.65 -4.55 5.67
CA VAL A 154 -27.82 -3.62 4.91
C VAL A 154 -28.46 -2.22 4.88
N GLU A 155 -29.76 -2.13 4.58
CA GLU A 155 -30.51 -0.86 4.58
C GLU A 155 -30.48 -0.19 5.95
N ARG A 156 -30.76 -0.97 7.04
CA ARG A 156 -30.71 -0.47 8.41
C ARG A 156 -29.35 0.07 8.81
N VAL A 157 -28.28 -0.62 8.43
CA VAL A 157 -26.91 -0.18 8.73
C VAL A 157 -26.56 1.07 7.93
N GLY A 158 -26.89 1.13 6.65
CA GLY A 158 -26.65 2.29 5.80
C GLY A 158 -27.36 3.55 6.32
N ALA A 159 -28.66 3.47 6.55
CA ALA A 159 -29.44 4.59 7.09
C ALA A 159 -28.99 4.99 8.51
N GLY A 160 -28.64 4.00 9.34
CA GLY A 160 -28.12 4.24 10.68
C GLY A 160 -26.79 4.98 10.68
N LEU A 161 -25.83 4.58 9.79
CA LEU A 161 -24.54 5.25 9.67
C LEU A 161 -24.69 6.70 9.19
N GLU A 162 -25.56 6.93 8.22
CA GLU A 162 -25.85 8.27 7.72
C GLU A 162 -26.33 9.19 8.85
N LYS A 163 -27.33 8.74 9.61
CA LYS A 163 -27.85 9.48 10.77
C LYS A 163 -26.79 9.67 11.86
N PHE A 164 -25.96 8.66 12.12
CA PHE A 164 -24.88 8.74 13.11
C PHE A 164 -23.85 9.82 12.70
N LYS A 165 -23.45 9.85 11.43
CA LYS A 165 -22.53 10.86 10.88
C LYS A 165 -23.14 12.26 10.96
N GLN A 166 -24.41 12.43 10.57
CA GLN A 166 -25.12 13.71 10.63
C GLN A 166 -25.17 14.29 12.03
N VAL A 167 -25.59 13.49 13.02
CA VAL A 167 -25.73 13.93 14.42
C VAL A 167 -24.38 14.38 15.01
N ARG A 168 -23.29 13.78 14.59
CA ARG A 168 -21.94 14.05 15.10
C ARG A 168 -21.10 14.97 14.22
N ALA A 169 -21.64 15.44 13.11
CA ALA A 169 -20.92 16.20 12.08
C ALA A 169 -19.64 15.49 11.61
N LEU A 170 -19.73 14.16 11.39
CA LEU A 170 -18.64 13.32 10.94
C LEU A 170 -18.77 13.01 9.44
N TYR A 171 -17.63 12.79 8.81
CA TYR A 171 -17.52 12.40 7.40
C TYR A 171 -16.64 11.17 7.27
N ASP A 172 -17.07 10.18 6.50
CA ASP A 172 -16.19 9.11 6.03
C ASP A 172 -15.41 9.56 4.78
N PHE A 173 -14.50 8.71 4.30
CA PHE A 173 -13.67 9.05 3.14
C PHE A 173 -14.50 9.20 1.85
N THR A 174 -15.58 8.47 1.72
CA THR A 174 -16.49 8.57 0.57
C THR A 174 -17.28 9.88 0.62
N ASP A 175 -17.73 10.31 1.80
CA ASP A 175 -18.39 11.62 1.98
C ASP A 175 -17.50 12.78 1.52
N ILE A 176 -16.18 12.70 1.77
CA ILE A 176 -15.23 13.73 1.36
C ILE A 176 -15.23 13.91 -0.16
N LEU A 177 -15.21 12.79 -0.90
CA LEU A 177 -15.25 12.82 -2.36
C LEU A 177 -16.62 13.28 -2.88
N GLU A 178 -17.72 12.75 -2.33
CA GLU A 178 -19.08 13.13 -2.71
C GLU A 178 -19.30 14.62 -2.49
N LYS A 179 -18.90 15.14 -1.32
CA LYS A 179 -19.01 16.55 -1.00
C LYS A 179 -18.15 17.43 -1.92
N PHE A 180 -16.93 16.98 -2.26
CA PHE A 180 -16.13 17.71 -3.24
C PHE A 180 -16.79 17.74 -4.63
N VAL A 181 -17.35 16.63 -5.07
CA VAL A 181 -18.04 16.53 -6.37
C VAL A 181 -19.25 17.47 -6.41
N THR A 182 -20.03 17.55 -5.33
CA THR A 182 -21.25 18.36 -5.28
C THR A 182 -20.99 19.83 -4.99
N GLU A 183 -20.21 20.14 -3.98
CA GLU A 183 -20.06 21.48 -3.40
C GLU A 183 -18.64 22.05 -3.54
N GLY A 184 -17.62 21.21 -3.75
CA GLY A 184 -16.23 21.64 -3.77
C GLY A 184 -15.92 22.57 -4.95
N GLU A 185 -15.07 23.55 -4.73
CA GLU A 185 -14.57 24.44 -5.77
C GLU A 185 -13.19 23.92 -6.24
N PRO A 186 -13.07 23.49 -7.50
CA PRO A 186 -11.78 23.07 -8.03
C PRO A 186 -10.86 24.28 -8.23
N PRO A 187 -9.54 24.13 -7.96
CA PRO A 187 -8.59 25.20 -8.26
C PRO A 187 -8.42 25.36 -9.77
N GLU A 188 -8.04 26.56 -10.19
CA GLU A 188 -7.57 26.79 -11.57
C GLU A 188 -6.21 26.10 -11.75
N LEU A 189 -6.11 25.23 -12.74
CA LEU A 189 -4.91 24.48 -13.04
C LEU A 189 -4.40 24.77 -14.46
N ASP A 190 -3.10 24.90 -14.60
CA ASP A 190 -2.47 24.92 -15.92
C ASP A 190 -2.19 23.49 -16.40
N LEU A 191 -1.86 22.56 -15.45
CA LEU A 191 -1.62 21.16 -15.73
C LEU A 191 -2.25 20.28 -14.64
N LEU A 192 -3.08 19.32 -15.07
CA LEU A 192 -3.59 18.23 -14.23
C LEU A 192 -3.00 16.90 -14.73
N VAL A 193 -2.26 16.22 -13.89
CA VAL A 193 -1.71 14.87 -14.13
C VAL A 193 -2.43 13.88 -13.21
N VAL A 194 -2.92 12.79 -13.79
CA VAL A 194 -3.56 11.68 -13.05
C VAL A 194 -2.80 10.39 -13.35
N ASP A 195 -2.21 9.78 -12.31
CA ASP A 195 -1.47 8.53 -12.43
C ASP A 195 -2.29 7.34 -11.89
N GLU A 196 -2.03 6.15 -12.42
CA GLU A 196 -2.74 4.90 -12.10
C GLU A 196 -4.27 5.00 -12.29
N ALA A 197 -4.70 5.65 -13.35
CA ALA A 197 -6.11 6.00 -13.58
C ALA A 197 -7.03 4.77 -13.78
N GLN A 198 -6.50 3.60 -14.15
CA GLN A 198 -7.26 2.36 -14.25
C GLN A 198 -7.79 1.87 -12.88
N ASP A 199 -7.25 2.36 -11.78
CA ASP A 199 -7.69 2.00 -10.42
C ASP A 199 -8.74 2.94 -9.85
N LEU A 200 -9.13 3.98 -10.57
CA LEU A 200 -10.10 4.97 -10.11
C LEU A 200 -11.53 4.43 -10.14
N SER A 201 -12.24 4.67 -9.07
CA SER A 201 -13.68 4.38 -8.97
C SER A 201 -14.52 5.41 -9.73
N ARG A 202 -15.80 5.09 -9.96
CA ARG A 202 -16.75 5.99 -10.63
C ARG A 202 -16.84 7.36 -9.93
N LEU A 203 -16.87 7.37 -8.61
CA LEU A 203 -16.90 8.60 -7.82
C LEU A 203 -15.60 9.42 -8.00
N GLN A 204 -14.45 8.75 -8.02
CA GLN A 204 -13.16 9.42 -8.27
C GLN A 204 -13.07 9.97 -9.68
N TRP A 205 -13.61 9.27 -10.68
CA TRP A 205 -13.74 9.81 -12.05
C TRP A 205 -14.60 11.06 -12.12
N GLN A 206 -15.71 11.13 -11.38
CA GLN A 206 -16.51 12.36 -11.29
C GLN A 206 -15.70 13.54 -10.73
N MET A 207 -14.84 13.27 -9.74
CA MET A 207 -13.92 14.29 -9.22
C MET A 207 -12.90 14.73 -10.27
N ILE A 208 -12.29 13.79 -11.00
CA ILE A 208 -11.34 14.14 -12.10
C ILE A 208 -12.01 14.97 -13.19
N ILE A 209 -13.21 14.61 -13.62
CA ILE A 209 -13.97 15.37 -14.61
C ILE A 209 -14.22 16.80 -14.12
N LYS A 210 -14.60 16.96 -12.83
CA LYS A 210 -14.81 18.29 -12.24
C LYS A 210 -13.53 19.12 -12.21
N LEU A 211 -12.40 18.52 -11.84
CA LEU A 211 -11.08 19.17 -11.83
C LEU A 211 -10.63 19.54 -13.25
N SER A 212 -10.86 18.66 -14.22
CA SER A 212 -10.45 18.88 -15.61
C SER A 212 -11.15 20.07 -16.27
N ALA A 213 -12.37 20.40 -15.83
CA ALA A 213 -13.08 21.59 -16.32
C ALA A 213 -12.39 22.92 -15.96
N CYS A 214 -11.50 22.91 -14.95
CA CYS A 214 -10.71 24.06 -14.50
C CYS A 214 -9.22 23.89 -14.83
N ALA A 215 -8.84 22.95 -15.68
CA ALA A 215 -7.48 22.71 -16.11
C ALA A 215 -7.27 23.03 -17.58
N LYS A 216 -6.16 23.69 -17.93
CA LYS A 216 -5.83 24.00 -19.33
C LYS A 216 -5.34 22.75 -20.09
N ARG A 217 -4.60 21.90 -19.42
CA ARG A 217 -4.06 20.65 -19.96
C ARG A 217 -4.29 19.52 -18.98
N VAL A 218 -4.74 18.37 -19.47
CA VAL A 218 -5.02 17.19 -18.65
C VAL A 218 -4.31 15.97 -19.23
N ILE A 219 -3.49 15.31 -18.42
CA ILE A 219 -2.80 14.08 -18.78
C ILE A 219 -3.29 12.96 -17.85
N ILE A 220 -3.82 11.89 -18.44
CA ILE A 220 -4.29 10.71 -17.72
C ILE A 220 -3.44 9.51 -18.09
N ALA A 221 -2.76 8.94 -17.12
CA ALA A 221 -1.91 7.80 -17.34
C ALA A 221 -2.40 6.56 -16.59
N GLY A 222 -2.26 5.41 -17.24
CA GLY A 222 -2.67 4.14 -16.66
C GLY A 222 -2.31 2.94 -17.53
N ASP A 223 -2.71 1.77 -17.04
CA ASP A 223 -2.61 0.51 -17.75
C ASP A 223 -3.78 -0.40 -17.36
N ASP A 224 -4.76 -0.54 -18.23
CA ASP A 224 -5.94 -1.37 -18.01
C ASP A 224 -5.60 -2.84 -17.78
N ASP A 225 -4.49 -3.35 -18.32
CA ASP A 225 -4.00 -4.70 -18.08
C ASP A 225 -3.47 -4.90 -16.63
N GLN A 226 -3.26 -3.82 -15.87
CA GLN A 226 -2.85 -3.81 -14.47
C GLN A 226 -3.97 -3.41 -13.49
N ALA A 227 -5.22 -3.44 -13.93
CA ALA A 227 -6.38 -3.06 -13.13
C ALA A 227 -6.79 -4.18 -12.17
N ILE A 228 -6.18 -4.22 -10.99
CA ILE A 228 -6.41 -5.27 -9.98
C ILE A 228 -7.29 -4.81 -8.81
N PHE A 229 -7.89 -3.60 -8.87
CA PHE A 229 -8.72 -3.03 -7.81
C PHE A 229 -10.21 -2.96 -8.16
N ARG A 230 -10.72 -3.77 -9.12
CA ARG A 230 -12.16 -3.85 -9.42
C ARG A 230 -12.98 -4.22 -8.18
N TRP A 231 -12.50 -5.17 -7.37
CA TRP A 231 -13.10 -5.56 -6.11
C TRP A 231 -13.21 -4.40 -5.10
N ALA A 232 -12.39 -3.35 -5.29
CA ALA A 232 -12.36 -2.13 -4.51
C ALA A 232 -13.17 -0.98 -5.16
N GLY A 233 -13.89 -1.26 -6.23
CA GLY A 233 -14.76 -0.32 -6.93
C GLY A 233 -14.12 0.43 -8.10
N ALA A 234 -12.94 0.02 -8.55
CA ALA A 234 -12.33 0.62 -9.75
C ALA A 234 -13.22 0.43 -10.99
N ASP A 235 -13.43 1.51 -11.73
CA ASP A 235 -14.17 1.53 -13.00
C ASP A 235 -13.19 1.53 -14.19
N VAL A 236 -12.68 0.34 -14.48
CA VAL A 236 -11.73 0.14 -15.61
C VAL A 236 -12.41 0.45 -16.95
N SER A 237 -13.70 0.17 -17.08
CA SER A 237 -14.46 0.43 -18.28
C SER A 237 -14.48 1.92 -18.62
N PHE A 238 -14.55 2.79 -17.61
CA PHE A 238 -14.45 4.23 -17.84
C PHE A 238 -13.09 4.61 -18.42
N PHE A 239 -11.99 4.06 -17.87
CA PHE A 239 -10.63 4.30 -18.38
C PHE A 239 -10.45 3.78 -19.82
N ILE A 240 -10.95 2.58 -20.12
CA ILE A 240 -10.88 1.99 -21.47
C ILE A 240 -11.64 2.85 -22.49
N ASN A 241 -12.80 3.40 -22.11
CA ASN A 241 -13.65 4.19 -23.02
C ASN A 241 -13.24 5.67 -23.11
N LEU A 242 -12.18 6.10 -22.44
CA LEU A 242 -11.67 7.48 -22.63
C LEU A 242 -11.29 7.75 -24.07
N THR A 243 -11.74 8.90 -24.57
CA THR A 243 -11.38 9.46 -25.86
C THR A 243 -10.42 10.61 -25.69
N GLY A 244 -9.43 10.74 -26.58
CA GLY A 244 -8.42 11.80 -26.51
C GLY A 244 -7.17 11.42 -27.29
N LYS A 245 -6.14 12.27 -27.19
CA LYS A 245 -4.84 12.00 -27.83
C LYS A 245 -4.12 10.89 -27.06
N MET A 246 -3.95 9.72 -27.68
CA MET A 246 -3.36 8.57 -27.04
C MET A 246 -1.88 8.40 -27.39
N GLN A 247 -1.07 8.05 -26.40
CA GLN A 247 0.33 7.68 -26.53
C GLN A 247 0.57 6.36 -25.78
N VAL A 248 1.28 5.42 -26.36
CA VAL A 248 1.74 4.20 -25.69
C VAL A 248 3.23 4.32 -25.42
N LEU A 249 3.66 4.05 -24.18
CA LEU A 249 5.08 3.95 -23.82
C LEU A 249 5.56 2.55 -24.23
N GLY A 250 6.30 2.48 -25.34
CA GLY A 250 6.56 1.22 -26.04
C GLY A 250 7.75 0.41 -25.52
N LYS A 251 8.50 0.84 -24.48
CA LYS A 251 9.69 0.10 -24.01
C LYS A 251 9.69 -0.10 -22.50
N SER A 252 9.75 -1.36 -22.06
CA SER A 252 9.91 -1.69 -20.64
C SER A 252 11.37 -1.70 -20.21
N TYR A 253 11.65 -1.11 -19.07
CA TYR A 253 12.96 -1.13 -18.41
C TYR A 253 13.00 -2.17 -17.27
N ARG A 254 11.89 -2.87 -17.03
CA ARG A 254 11.73 -3.80 -15.90
C ARG A 254 11.55 -5.24 -16.37
N VAL A 255 10.66 -5.50 -17.29
CA VAL A 255 10.16 -6.82 -17.63
C VAL A 255 11.02 -7.49 -18.72
N PRO A 256 11.67 -8.64 -18.45
CA PRO A 256 12.44 -9.36 -19.47
C PRO A 256 11.52 -10.15 -20.42
N LYS A 257 12.05 -10.58 -21.56
CA LYS A 257 11.31 -11.18 -22.67
C LYS A 257 10.47 -12.41 -22.29
N THR A 258 11.02 -13.33 -21.51
CA THR A 258 10.30 -14.55 -21.09
C THR A 258 9.10 -14.23 -20.21
N ILE A 259 9.23 -13.25 -19.32
CA ILE A 259 8.15 -12.79 -18.44
C ILE A 259 7.07 -12.06 -19.27
N GLN A 260 7.48 -11.20 -20.22
CA GLN A 260 6.54 -10.53 -21.12
C GLN A 260 5.70 -11.55 -21.89
N LYS A 261 6.34 -12.55 -22.51
CA LYS A 261 5.63 -13.60 -23.27
C LYS A 261 4.59 -14.34 -22.43
N LEU A 262 4.87 -14.59 -21.14
CA LEU A 262 3.90 -15.20 -20.24
C LEU A 262 2.75 -14.23 -19.92
N ALA A 263 3.08 -12.99 -19.58
CA ALA A 263 2.09 -11.96 -19.29
C ALA A 263 1.15 -11.74 -20.49
N ASP A 264 1.69 -11.63 -21.70
CA ASP A 264 0.90 -11.45 -22.92
C ASP A 264 -0.09 -12.60 -23.15
N LYS A 265 0.31 -13.86 -22.87
CA LYS A 265 -0.61 -15.01 -22.95
C LYS A 265 -1.76 -14.92 -21.94
N VAL A 266 -1.52 -14.33 -20.78
CA VAL A 266 -2.55 -14.18 -19.74
C VAL A 266 -3.50 -13.05 -20.14
N ILE A 267 -2.99 -11.86 -20.45
CA ILE A 267 -3.81 -10.69 -20.76
C ILE A 267 -4.63 -10.82 -22.04
N GLN A 268 -4.21 -11.66 -23.00
CA GLN A 268 -5.00 -11.97 -24.21
C GLN A 268 -6.35 -12.65 -23.91
N ARG A 269 -6.56 -13.15 -22.70
CA ARG A 269 -7.84 -13.70 -22.24
C ARG A 269 -8.84 -12.64 -21.82
N ILE A 270 -8.38 -11.40 -21.61
CA ILE A 270 -9.24 -10.28 -21.23
C ILE A 270 -9.92 -9.76 -22.50
N GLU A 271 -11.24 -9.82 -22.54
CA GLU A 271 -12.03 -9.44 -23.73
C GLU A 271 -12.03 -7.92 -23.96
N THR A 272 -12.16 -7.14 -22.89
CA THR A 272 -12.27 -5.69 -22.99
C THR A 272 -11.00 -5.02 -22.48
N ARG A 273 -10.14 -4.61 -23.41
CA ARG A 273 -8.86 -3.93 -23.11
C ARG A 273 -8.44 -2.98 -24.25
N LYS A 274 -7.57 -2.01 -23.94
CA LYS A 274 -6.89 -1.20 -24.96
C LYS A 274 -5.73 -1.99 -25.57
N ALA A 275 -5.67 -2.06 -26.89
CA ALA A 275 -4.52 -2.66 -27.59
C ALA A 275 -3.25 -1.84 -27.32
N LYS A 276 -2.19 -2.50 -26.92
CA LYS A 276 -0.89 -1.90 -26.60
C LYS A 276 0.23 -2.79 -27.13
N GLU A 277 1.16 -2.19 -27.84
CA GLU A 277 2.39 -2.85 -28.25
C GLU A 277 3.56 -2.29 -27.45
N TRP A 278 4.37 -3.17 -26.89
CA TRP A 278 5.53 -2.78 -26.09
C TRP A 278 6.61 -3.85 -26.13
N GLU A 279 7.86 -3.42 -25.94
CA GLU A 279 9.04 -4.25 -25.96
C GLU A 279 9.54 -4.51 -24.53
N ALA A 280 9.97 -5.75 -24.29
CA ALA A 280 10.66 -6.11 -23.06
C ALA A 280 12.01 -5.41 -22.93
N LYS A 281 12.54 -5.33 -21.70
CA LYS A 281 13.95 -4.94 -21.49
C LYS A 281 14.88 -5.96 -22.13
N GLU A 282 16.11 -5.55 -22.38
CA GLU A 282 17.19 -6.45 -22.77
C GLU A 282 17.37 -7.57 -21.72
N GLY A 283 17.59 -8.80 -22.19
CA GLY A 283 17.71 -9.99 -21.36
C GLY A 283 16.49 -10.91 -21.42
N GLU A 284 16.76 -12.21 -21.30
CA GLU A 284 15.71 -13.22 -21.47
C GLU A 284 14.87 -13.39 -20.21
N GLY A 285 15.48 -13.34 -19.01
CA GLY A 285 14.83 -13.76 -17.77
C GLY A 285 14.56 -15.27 -17.75
N SER A 286 13.99 -15.77 -16.67
CA SER A 286 13.65 -17.18 -16.53
C SER A 286 12.38 -17.39 -15.72
N ILE A 287 11.67 -18.46 -16.00
CA ILE A 287 10.50 -18.93 -15.25
C ILE A 287 10.73 -20.37 -14.89
N THR A 288 10.55 -20.70 -13.62
CA THR A 288 10.62 -22.07 -13.10
C THR A 288 9.35 -22.38 -12.32
N TYR A 289 8.89 -23.61 -12.39
CA TYR A 289 7.71 -24.08 -11.68
C TYR A 289 8.09 -25.03 -10.57
N HIS A 290 7.60 -24.76 -9.38
CA HIS A 290 7.88 -25.52 -8.19
C HIS A 290 6.57 -26.02 -7.57
N LYS A 291 6.56 -27.24 -7.04
CA LYS A 291 5.38 -27.78 -6.33
C LYS A 291 5.17 -27.11 -4.97
N THR A 292 6.27 -26.72 -4.32
CA THR A 292 6.27 -26.06 -3.02
C THR A 292 7.36 -25.00 -3.00
N THR A 293 7.20 -23.97 -2.18
CA THR A 293 8.21 -22.93 -1.98
C THR A 293 9.46 -23.45 -1.25
N ASP A 294 9.37 -24.58 -0.54
CA ASP A 294 10.51 -25.19 0.14
C ASP A 294 11.63 -25.61 -0.81
N SER A 295 11.31 -25.89 -2.08
CA SER A 295 12.29 -26.24 -3.11
C SER A 295 13.00 -25.02 -3.73
N VAL A 296 12.64 -23.79 -3.34
CA VAL A 296 13.26 -22.57 -3.83
C VAL A 296 14.34 -22.08 -2.86
N ASP A 297 15.57 -21.99 -3.35
CA ASP A 297 16.67 -21.47 -2.54
C ASP A 297 16.67 -19.93 -2.50
N MET A 298 16.15 -19.37 -1.43
CA MET A 298 16.15 -17.93 -1.15
C MET A 298 17.37 -17.47 -0.34
N SER A 299 18.45 -18.23 -0.28
CA SER A 299 19.64 -17.91 0.55
C SER A 299 20.40 -16.67 0.06
N LYS A 300 20.25 -16.29 -1.21
CA LYS A 300 20.94 -15.15 -1.83
C LYS A 300 19.96 -14.34 -2.69
N GLY A 301 20.35 -13.08 -2.97
CA GLY A 301 19.58 -12.19 -3.82
C GLY A 301 18.40 -11.51 -3.11
N GLU A 302 17.75 -10.59 -3.81
CA GLU A 302 16.54 -9.92 -3.35
C GLU A 302 15.32 -10.67 -3.89
N TRP A 303 14.33 -10.85 -3.02
CA TRP A 303 13.14 -11.64 -3.31
C TRP A 303 11.87 -10.89 -2.98
N LEU A 304 10.92 -10.95 -3.90
CA LEU A 304 9.53 -10.54 -3.66
C LEU A 304 8.64 -11.78 -3.76
N VAL A 305 8.03 -12.15 -2.65
CA VAL A 305 7.15 -13.33 -2.58
C VAL A 305 5.72 -12.85 -2.51
N LEU A 306 4.94 -13.24 -3.49
CA LEU A 306 3.58 -12.78 -3.72
C LEU A 306 2.57 -13.91 -3.51
N SER A 307 1.46 -13.58 -2.86
CA SER A 307 0.28 -14.45 -2.77
C SER A 307 -0.98 -13.63 -3.00
N ARG A 308 -2.01 -14.25 -3.59
CA ARG A 308 -3.33 -13.61 -3.78
C ARG A 308 -3.97 -13.26 -2.43
N ASN A 309 -3.87 -14.18 -1.47
CA ASN A 309 -4.45 -14.04 -0.14
C ASN A 309 -3.38 -13.96 0.94
N SER A 310 -3.63 -13.19 1.99
CA SER A 310 -2.67 -12.97 3.09
C SER A 310 -2.30 -14.28 3.82
N TYR A 311 -3.24 -15.22 3.97
CA TYR A 311 -2.98 -16.50 4.64
C TYR A 311 -1.95 -17.37 3.89
N GLY A 312 -1.90 -17.29 2.55
CA GLY A 312 -0.89 -17.99 1.75
C GLY A 312 0.54 -17.60 2.09
N LEU A 313 0.73 -16.40 2.66
CA LEU A 313 2.03 -15.95 3.14
C LEU A 313 2.44 -16.61 4.48
N ASP A 314 1.50 -17.13 5.27
CA ASP A 314 1.80 -17.71 6.60
C ASP A 314 2.70 -18.94 6.49
N TYR A 315 2.46 -19.77 5.48
CA TYR A 315 3.31 -20.92 5.20
C TYR A 315 4.74 -20.50 4.86
N ILE A 316 4.88 -19.51 3.96
CA ILE A 316 6.16 -19.00 3.51
C ILE A 316 6.90 -18.28 4.64
N GLU A 317 6.16 -17.52 5.47
CA GLU A 317 6.70 -16.90 6.67
C GLU A 317 7.32 -17.93 7.63
N ASN A 318 6.59 -19.03 7.88
CA ASN A 318 7.08 -20.13 8.70
C ASN A 318 8.30 -20.82 8.08
N GLN A 319 8.33 -20.98 6.76
CA GLN A 319 9.49 -21.48 6.03
C GLN A 319 10.70 -20.57 6.24
N CYS A 320 10.56 -19.25 6.03
CA CYS A 320 11.63 -18.29 6.24
C CYS A 320 12.17 -18.34 7.69
N LYS A 321 11.27 -18.44 8.69
CA LYS A 321 11.66 -18.58 10.11
C LYS A 321 12.47 -19.84 10.35
N ARG A 322 12.00 -21.00 9.87
CA ARG A 322 12.71 -22.28 10.01
C ARG A 322 14.08 -22.25 9.35
N GLN A 323 14.18 -21.60 8.21
CA GLN A 323 15.42 -21.47 7.46
C GLN A 323 16.33 -20.35 7.96
N GLY A 324 15.95 -19.55 8.94
CA GLY A 324 16.73 -18.42 9.43
C GLY A 324 16.96 -17.34 8.37
N LEU A 325 15.96 -17.07 7.54
CA LEU A 325 16.00 -16.02 6.52
C LEU A 325 15.43 -14.71 7.06
N PHE A 326 16.11 -13.58 6.78
CA PHE A 326 15.61 -12.27 7.19
C PHE A 326 14.62 -11.75 6.16
N TYR A 327 13.36 -11.59 6.57
CA TYR A 327 12.27 -11.15 5.70
C TYR A 327 11.47 -10.01 6.33
N SER A 328 10.65 -9.37 5.52
CA SER A 328 9.57 -8.50 5.96
C SER A 328 8.23 -9.00 5.43
N ARG A 329 7.16 -8.80 6.21
CA ARG A 329 5.77 -8.97 5.76
C ARG A 329 5.12 -7.60 5.67
N GLY A 330 4.89 -7.13 4.44
CA GLY A 330 4.61 -5.72 4.20
C GLY A 330 5.75 -4.86 4.75
N ASN A 331 5.42 -3.90 5.61
CA ASN A 331 6.41 -3.01 6.23
C ASN A 331 6.97 -3.54 7.59
N ARG A 332 6.58 -4.75 8.02
CA ARG A 332 7.01 -5.30 9.30
C ARG A 332 8.16 -6.29 9.09
N PRO A 333 9.37 -5.99 9.55
CA PRO A 333 10.47 -6.94 9.53
C PRO A 333 10.21 -8.11 10.48
N SER A 334 10.74 -9.27 10.14
CA SER A 334 10.60 -10.52 10.91
C SER A 334 11.33 -10.51 12.26
N ALA A 335 12.27 -9.60 12.42
CA ALA A 335 12.92 -9.32 13.70
C ALA A 335 12.59 -7.88 14.11
N SER A 336 12.27 -7.68 15.40
CA SER A 336 11.93 -6.34 15.89
C SER A 336 13.18 -5.45 15.89
N GLN A 337 12.97 -4.15 15.58
CA GLN A 337 14.08 -3.18 15.64
C GLN A 337 14.68 -3.11 17.06
N LYS A 338 13.85 -3.33 18.08
CA LYS A 338 14.28 -3.39 19.47
C LYS A 338 15.27 -4.54 19.71
N SER A 339 14.93 -5.76 19.26
CA SER A 339 15.82 -6.94 19.40
C SER A 339 17.12 -6.74 18.65
N LEU A 340 17.04 -6.22 17.42
CA LEU A 340 18.23 -5.96 16.60
C LEU A 340 19.14 -4.89 17.22
N ASN A 341 18.56 -3.82 17.75
CA ASN A 341 19.31 -2.78 18.44
C ASN A 341 19.93 -3.28 19.74
N ALA A 342 19.21 -4.12 20.51
CA ALA A 342 19.74 -4.72 21.71
C ALA A 342 20.96 -5.61 21.41
N ILE A 343 20.88 -6.46 20.38
CA ILE A 343 22.01 -7.31 19.97
C ILE A 343 23.22 -6.48 19.56
N ARG A 344 23.02 -5.45 18.74
CA ARG A 344 24.12 -4.55 18.32
C ARG A 344 24.77 -3.86 19.50
N ALA A 345 23.94 -3.30 20.39
CA ALA A 345 24.42 -2.60 21.58
C ALA A 345 25.22 -3.54 22.50
N TRP A 346 24.71 -4.76 22.74
CA TRP A 346 25.38 -5.76 23.55
C TRP A 346 26.74 -6.15 22.98
N GLU A 347 26.81 -6.42 21.67
CA GLU A 347 28.07 -6.79 21.03
C GLU A 347 29.07 -5.62 20.91
N ALA A 348 28.59 -4.37 20.87
CA ALA A 348 29.41 -3.17 20.98
C ALA A 348 30.01 -3.04 22.40
N LEU A 349 29.19 -3.18 23.43
CA LEU A 349 29.64 -3.20 24.83
C LEU A 349 30.70 -4.26 25.10
N ARG A 350 30.50 -5.47 24.55
CA ARG A 350 31.49 -6.57 24.64
C ARG A 350 32.83 -6.26 23.97
N LYS A 351 32.82 -5.33 23.02
CA LYS A 351 34.03 -4.81 22.35
C LYS A 351 34.65 -3.60 23.06
N ASN A 352 34.16 -3.24 24.24
CA ASN A 352 34.50 -2.04 24.99
C ASN A 352 34.15 -0.73 24.24
N GLU A 353 33.08 -0.74 23.45
CA GLU A 353 32.49 0.43 22.83
C GLU A 353 31.33 0.94 23.69
N ASP A 354 31.26 2.24 23.91
CA ASP A 354 30.17 2.84 24.69
C ASP A 354 28.89 2.94 23.83
N VAL A 355 27.73 2.78 24.49
CA VAL A 355 26.44 2.86 23.83
C VAL A 355 25.50 3.84 24.51
N GLY A 356 24.61 4.49 23.75
CA GLY A 356 23.69 5.48 24.27
C GLY A 356 22.55 4.87 25.11
N ALA A 357 21.90 5.69 25.90
CA ALA A 357 20.84 5.35 26.87
C ALA A 357 19.71 4.50 26.26
N ILE A 358 19.20 4.85 25.06
CA ILE A 358 18.14 4.08 24.37
C ILE A 358 18.60 2.66 24.06
N ALA A 359 19.85 2.50 23.64
CA ALA A 359 20.43 1.21 23.33
C ALA A 359 20.59 0.34 24.58
N VAL A 360 21.04 0.93 25.71
CA VAL A 360 21.08 0.27 27.01
C VAL A 360 19.68 -0.15 27.47
N GLY A 361 18.67 0.72 27.32
CA GLY A 361 17.29 0.38 27.66
C GLY A 361 16.76 -0.84 26.87
N ASN A 362 17.13 -0.98 25.59
CA ASN A 362 16.83 -2.16 24.79
C ASN A 362 17.53 -3.42 25.34
N VAL A 363 18.82 -3.34 25.72
CA VAL A 363 19.59 -4.43 26.32
C VAL A 363 18.94 -4.88 27.64
N LEU A 364 18.69 -3.93 28.55
CA LEU A 364 18.10 -4.21 29.87
C LEU A 364 16.75 -4.93 29.78
N SER A 365 15.97 -4.67 28.72
CA SER A 365 14.68 -5.32 28.51
C SER A 365 14.78 -6.83 28.22
N TYR A 366 15.97 -7.35 27.90
CA TYR A 366 16.21 -8.76 27.57
C TYR A 366 17.08 -9.49 28.57
N ILE A 367 17.69 -8.76 29.51
CA ILE A 367 18.55 -9.35 30.55
C ILE A 367 17.82 -9.26 31.90
N SER A 368 17.92 -10.35 32.70
CA SER A 368 17.45 -10.31 34.09
C SER A 368 18.39 -9.41 34.91
N HIS A 369 17.83 -8.43 35.60
CA HIS A 369 18.56 -7.49 36.44
C HIS A 369 17.69 -7.03 37.61
N ASN A 370 18.34 -6.55 38.70
CA ASN A 370 17.66 -6.17 39.93
C ASN A 370 17.03 -4.77 39.89
N LYS A 371 17.60 -3.86 39.06
CA LYS A 371 17.14 -2.48 38.91
C LYS A 371 16.33 -2.32 37.63
N ARG A 372 15.13 -1.73 37.73
CA ARG A 372 14.18 -1.61 36.58
C ARG A 372 14.28 -0.31 35.80
N ASP A 373 15.01 0.68 36.32
CA ASP A 373 15.09 2.01 35.71
C ASP A 373 16.03 2.00 34.51
N SER A 374 15.46 2.24 33.34
CA SER A 374 16.24 2.48 32.11
C SER A 374 16.80 3.90 32.12
N PRO A 375 18.04 4.10 31.66
CA PRO A 375 18.62 5.43 31.58
C PRO A 375 17.87 6.29 30.55
N LYS A 376 17.75 7.59 30.85
CA LYS A 376 17.10 8.54 29.93
C LYS A 376 18.10 9.20 28.99
N GLU A 377 19.31 9.44 29.46
CA GLU A 377 20.38 10.12 28.74
C GLU A 377 21.74 9.54 29.15
N GLY A 378 22.76 9.80 28.36
CA GLY A 378 24.16 9.41 28.63
C GLY A 378 24.70 8.34 27.69
N SER A 379 25.98 8.05 27.83
CA SER A 379 26.73 6.98 27.19
C SER A 379 27.23 6.02 28.25
N PHE A 380 27.17 4.73 28.01
CA PHE A 380 27.41 3.67 28.99
C PHE A 380 28.34 2.63 28.43
N SER A 381 29.28 2.22 29.24
CA SER A 381 30.20 1.11 28.99
C SER A 381 29.69 -0.20 29.60
N MET A 382 30.35 -1.32 29.34
CA MET A 382 30.07 -2.61 30.00
C MET A 382 30.29 -2.52 31.52
N VAL A 383 31.28 -1.71 31.98
CA VAL A 383 31.55 -1.48 33.40
C VAL A 383 30.38 -0.75 34.06
N ASP A 384 29.77 0.20 33.39
CA ASP A 384 28.59 0.91 33.90
C ASP A 384 27.38 -0.04 34.05
N LEU A 385 27.18 -0.98 33.11
CA LEU A 385 26.13 -1.98 33.22
C LEU A 385 26.29 -2.85 34.47
N LYS A 386 27.53 -3.23 34.75
CA LYS A 386 27.91 -4.01 35.94
C LYS A 386 27.63 -3.25 37.24
N ASN A 387 28.05 -2.01 37.29
CA ASN A 387 27.94 -1.17 38.51
C ASN A 387 26.54 -0.66 38.76
N LEU A 388 25.82 -0.23 37.72
CA LEU A 388 24.52 0.42 37.84
C LEU A 388 23.34 -0.56 37.86
N TRP A 389 23.44 -1.67 37.16
CA TRP A 389 22.34 -2.66 37.00
C TRP A 389 22.71 -4.06 37.49
N GLU A 390 23.91 -4.24 38.07
CA GLU A 390 24.36 -5.52 38.64
C GLU A 390 24.40 -6.66 37.59
N ILE A 391 24.77 -6.31 36.34
CA ILE A 391 24.87 -7.27 35.24
C ILE A 391 26.26 -7.83 35.23
N GLU A 392 26.41 -9.08 35.68
CA GLU A 392 27.70 -9.79 35.73
C GLU A 392 28.00 -10.61 34.47
N VAL A 393 27.01 -10.75 33.58
CA VAL A 393 27.11 -11.60 32.38
C VAL A 393 27.86 -10.87 31.28
N GLU A 394 28.99 -11.45 30.84
CA GLU A 394 29.74 -10.96 29.66
C GLU A 394 29.69 -11.93 28.49
N SER A 395 28.82 -12.93 28.55
CA SER A 395 28.65 -13.91 27.50
C SER A 395 28.05 -13.33 26.23
N ILE A 396 28.06 -14.10 25.17
CA ILE A 396 27.44 -13.74 23.88
C ILE A 396 25.96 -13.42 24.06
N TRP A 397 25.42 -12.49 23.26
CA TRP A 397 24.07 -11.95 23.42
C TRP A 397 22.97 -13.00 23.63
N HIS A 398 23.02 -14.14 22.95
CA HIS A 398 21.96 -15.16 23.05
C HIS A 398 22.01 -15.97 24.37
N GLU A 399 23.08 -15.92 25.11
CA GLU A 399 23.19 -16.42 26.46
C GLU A 399 22.80 -15.37 27.49
N ALA A 400 23.23 -14.10 27.26
CA ALA A 400 22.93 -12.98 28.12
C ALA A 400 21.44 -12.61 28.13
N PHE A 401 20.76 -12.66 26.99
CA PHE A 401 19.36 -12.24 26.84
C PHE A 401 18.37 -13.30 27.34
N THR A 402 18.37 -13.57 28.61
CA THR A 402 17.57 -14.64 29.26
C THR A 402 16.07 -14.39 29.18
N LEU A 403 15.64 -13.13 29.13
CA LEU A 403 14.24 -12.73 29.03
C LEU A 403 13.71 -12.69 27.59
N MET A 404 14.57 -12.90 26.59
CA MET A 404 14.13 -13.00 25.20
C MET A 404 13.38 -14.32 24.97
N PRO A 405 12.19 -14.30 24.34
CA PRO A 405 11.44 -15.52 24.05
C PRO A 405 12.30 -16.54 23.27
N LEU A 406 12.22 -17.80 23.66
CA LEU A 406 13.07 -18.87 23.08
C LEU A 406 12.94 -18.97 21.55
N LEU A 407 11.72 -18.85 21.02
CA LEU A 407 11.49 -18.93 19.57
C LEU A 407 12.13 -17.74 18.84
N GLU A 408 12.02 -16.52 19.38
CA GLU A 408 12.66 -15.33 18.81
C GLU A 408 14.18 -15.46 18.85
N ARG A 409 14.73 -15.87 20.01
CA ARG A 409 16.16 -16.07 20.19
C ARG A 409 16.72 -17.10 19.22
N SER A 410 16.07 -18.27 19.09
CA SER A 410 16.48 -19.33 18.17
C SER A 410 16.45 -18.87 16.70
N TYR A 411 15.44 -18.12 16.33
CA TYR A 411 15.33 -17.54 14.99
C TYR A 411 16.47 -16.54 14.72
N LEU A 412 16.73 -15.61 15.64
CA LEU A 412 17.81 -14.63 15.51
C LEU A 412 19.20 -15.29 15.43
N ILE A 413 19.43 -16.34 16.21
CA ILE A 413 20.68 -17.15 16.12
C ILE A 413 20.80 -17.76 14.72
N SER A 414 19.75 -18.40 14.22
CA SER A 414 19.74 -19.03 12.90
C SER A 414 20.00 -18.01 11.79
N MET A 415 19.35 -16.85 11.86
CA MET A 415 19.48 -15.77 10.91
C MET A 415 20.91 -15.21 10.85
N LEU A 416 21.53 -14.96 12.02
CA LEU A 416 22.89 -14.45 12.09
C LEU A 416 23.93 -15.50 11.66
N ARG A 417 23.75 -16.77 12.01
CA ARG A 417 24.61 -17.88 11.55
C ARG A 417 24.59 -18.05 10.05
N ARG A 418 23.47 -17.71 9.42
CA ARG A 418 23.30 -17.75 7.96
C ARG A 418 23.95 -16.54 7.26
N GLY A 419 24.40 -15.54 8.01
CA GLY A 419 25.06 -14.35 7.51
C GLY A 419 24.08 -13.25 7.03
N GLU A 420 22.82 -13.30 7.47
CA GLU A 420 21.86 -12.24 7.20
C GLU A 420 22.31 -10.92 7.88
N LYS A 421 22.27 -9.84 7.10
CA LYS A 421 22.74 -8.53 7.55
C LYS A 421 21.66 -7.75 8.27
N ILE A 422 21.64 -7.82 9.60
CA ILE A 422 20.66 -7.11 10.43
C ILE A 422 20.78 -5.56 10.38
N SER A 423 21.86 -5.05 9.79
CA SER A 423 22.07 -3.60 9.57
C SER A 423 21.37 -3.06 8.33
N LYS A 424 20.86 -3.95 7.47
CA LYS A 424 20.16 -3.61 6.22
C LYS A 424 18.68 -3.94 6.34
N LEU A 425 17.90 -3.44 5.41
CA LEU A 425 16.51 -3.88 5.23
C LEU A 425 16.47 -5.36 4.83
N PRO A 426 15.40 -6.10 5.21
CA PRO A 426 15.23 -7.48 4.79
C PRO A 426 15.24 -7.61 3.27
N ARG A 427 16.03 -8.55 2.76
CA ARG A 427 16.14 -8.82 1.32
C ARG A 427 15.00 -9.66 0.75
N ILE A 428 14.18 -10.27 1.62
CA ILE A 428 12.99 -11.04 1.25
C ILE A 428 11.77 -10.25 1.69
N LYS A 429 10.89 -9.91 0.75
CA LYS A 429 9.64 -9.21 1.03
C LYS A 429 8.46 -10.13 0.75
N LEU A 430 7.63 -10.39 1.76
CA LEU A 430 6.39 -11.14 1.63
C LEU A 430 5.23 -10.14 1.51
N SER A 431 4.42 -10.25 0.47
CA SER A 431 3.33 -9.32 0.21
C SER A 431 2.17 -9.99 -0.51
N THR A 432 0.98 -9.44 -0.38
CA THR A 432 -0.10 -9.78 -1.32
C THR A 432 0.18 -9.13 -2.68
N ILE A 433 -0.38 -9.71 -3.75
CA ILE A 433 -0.26 -9.16 -5.10
C ILE A 433 -0.73 -7.70 -5.14
N HIS A 434 -1.85 -7.38 -4.49
CA HIS A 434 -2.40 -6.01 -4.43
C HIS A 434 -1.45 -5.03 -3.73
N SER A 435 -0.92 -5.41 -2.56
CA SER A 435 -0.01 -4.54 -1.80
C SER A 435 1.37 -4.38 -2.45
N ALA A 436 1.74 -5.28 -3.35
CA ALA A 436 3.01 -5.23 -4.08
C ALA A 436 2.91 -4.46 -5.40
N LYS A 437 1.72 -3.98 -5.79
CA LYS A 437 1.56 -3.25 -7.06
C LYS A 437 2.58 -2.12 -7.18
N GLY A 438 3.20 -2.00 -8.35
CA GLY A 438 4.29 -1.06 -8.60
C GLY A 438 5.66 -1.48 -8.03
N GLY A 439 5.73 -2.58 -7.26
CA GLY A 439 6.98 -3.13 -6.74
C GLY A 439 7.80 -3.88 -7.81
N GLU A 440 9.08 -4.11 -7.49
CA GLU A 440 9.99 -4.89 -8.33
C GLU A 440 11.04 -5.61 -7.47
N ALA A 441 11.57 -6.71 -7.98
CA ALA A 441 12.70 -7.43 -7.44
C ALA A 441 13.37 -8.27 -8.52
N ASP A 442 14.64 -8.64 -8.32
CA ASP A 442 15.36 -9.52 -9.26
C ASP A 442 14.76 -10.93 -9.29
N ASN A 443 14.26 -11.40 -8.15
CA ASN A 443 13.63 -12.71 -8.01
C ASN A 443 12.21 -12.55 -7.46
N VAL A 444 11.24 -13.15 -8.13
CA VAL A 444 9.84 -13.12 -7.72
C VAL A 444 9.30 -14.54 -7.58
N ILE A 445 8.67 -14.83 -6.45
CA ILE A 445 7.87 -16.04 -6.27
C ILE A 445 6.40 -15.64 -6.32
N LEU A 446 5.65 -16.24 -7.23
CA LEU A 446 4.21 -16.14 -7.26
C LEU A 446 3.61 -17.43 -6.69
N HIS A 447 3.03 -17.33 -5.49
CA HIS A 447 2.30 -18.42 -4.85
C HIS A 447 0.88 -18.44 -5.40
N THR A 448 0.54 -19.51 -6.13
CA THR A 448 -0.69 -19.58 -6.94
C THR A 448 -1.90 -20.12 -6.16
N ASP A 449 -1.73 -20.62 -4.94
CA ASP A 449 -2.87 -21.04 -4.14
C ASP A 449 -3.74 -19.84 -3.74
N MET A 450 -5.04 -20.06 -3.77
CA MET A 450 -6.02 -19.05 -3.41
C MET A 450 -7.10 -19.60 -2.48
N ALA A 451 -7.76 -18.72 -1.72
CA ALA A 451 -8.88 -19.10 -0.87
C ALA A 451 -10.04 -19.65 -1.70
N ARG A 452 -10.79 -20.58 -1.12
CA ARG A 452 -11.97 -21.17 -1.79
C ARG A 452 -12.92 -20.09 -2.33
N ARG A 453 -13.25 -19.08 -1.54
CA ARG A 453 -14.11 -17.95 -1.99
C ARG A 453 -13.48 -17.18 -3.15
N THR A 454 -12.16 -16.95 -3.14
CA THR A 454 -11.44 -16.30 -4.24
C THR A 454 -11.51 -17.17 -5.50
N TRP A 455 -11.34 -18.49 -5.36
CA TRP A 455 -11.46 -19.43 -6.47
C TRP A 455 -12.88 -19.47 -7.04
N GLU A 456 -13.91 -19.52 -6.20
CA GLU A 456 -15.32 -19.47 -6.60
C GLU A 456 -15.63 -18.16 -7.35
N ASN A 457 -15.13 -17.02 -6.87
CA ASN A 457 -15.27 -15.73 -7.55
C ASN A 457 -14.54 -15.72 -8.90
N SER A 458 -13.36 -16.35 -9.00
CA SER A 458 -12.65 -16.44 -10.28
C SER A 458 -13.38 -17.25 -11.35
N GLN A 459 -14.27 -18.16 -10.95
CA GLN A 459 -15.12 -18.89 -11.88
C GLN A 459 -16.30 -18.03 -12.37
N LYS A 460 -16.78 -17.12 -11.51
CA LYS A 460 -17.89 -16.21 -11.82
C LYS A 460 -17.43 -14.97 -12.59
N TYR A 461 -16.25 -14.47 -12.25
CA TYR A 461 -15.63 -13.27 -12.82
C TYR A 461 -14.15 -13.54 -13.16
N PRO A 462 -13.87 -14.32 -14.22
CA PRO A 462 -12.50 -14.77 -14.50
C PRO A 462 -11.54 -13.62 -14.80
N GLU A 463 -12.01 -12.51 -15.36
CA GLU A 463 -11.16 -11.36 -15.68
C GLU A 463 -10.68 -10.61 -14.43
N ASP A 464 -11.40 -10.69 -13.31
CA ASP A 464 -11.03 -10.01 -12.06
C ASP A 464 -9.88 -10.72 -11.31
N GLU A 465 -9.59 -11.97 -11.66
CA GLU A 465 -8.56 -12.79 -11.01
C GLU A 465 -7.40 -13.16 -11.96
N MET A 466 -7.46 -12.73 -13.22
CA MET A 466 -6.35 -12.87 -14.19
C MET A 466 -5.31 -11.77 -14.00
#